data_ff63ec9b238055cfd852246212b34b0d
#
_entry.id   ff63ec9b238055cfd852246212b34b0d
#
_cell.length_a   1.000
_cell.length_b   1.000
_cell.length_c   1.000
_cell.angle_alpha   90.00
_cell.angle_beta   90.00
_cell.angle_gamma   90.00
#
_symmetry.space_group_name_H-M   'P 1'
#
loop_
_entity.id
_entity.type
_entity.pdbx_description
1 polymer ?
#
loop_
_entity_poly.entity_id
_entity_poly.type
_entity_poly.pdbx_seq_one_letter_code
_entity_poly.pdbx_strand_id
1 'polypeptide(L)'
;MTDSAQPFAPKKFLEIEGRRMAYIDEGEGATIVFAHGNPSSSYLWRNVMPACRGLGRLIACDMIGMGDSEKLPDSGPDRYTYAEHRNFLFALWDQLNLGDKVIMVLHDWGSLLGFDWTCQHPERVQGIAYMEALVQPITWAD
;
A
#
# COMPACT_ATOMS: atom_id res chain seq x y z
N MET A 1 -15.97 10.67 -15.17
CA MET A 1 -16.06 9.55 -14.24
C MET A 1 -17.08 9.90 -13.19
N THR A 2 -18.03 9.01 -12.89
CA THR A 2 -18.96 9.20 -11.77
C THR A 2 -18.27 8.68 -10.51
N ASP A 3 -18.14 9.52 -9.50
CA ASP A 3 -17.62 9.10 -8.20
C ASP A 3 -18.50 8.00 -7.61
N SER A 4 -17.87 6.91 -7.19
CA SER A 4 -18.55 5.78 -6.57
C SER A 4 -18.25 5.71 -5.08
N ALA A 5 -19.28 5.51 -4.27
CA ALA A 5 -19.14 5.19 -2.86
C ALA A 5 -18.85 3.68 -2.63
N GLN A 6 -18.92 2.85 -3.68
CA GLN A 6 -18.65 1.43 -3.57
C GLN A 6 -17.14 1.16 -3.58
N PRO A 7 -16.65 0.14 -2.85
CA PRO A 7 -15.28 -0.35 -3.00
C PRO A 7 -14.98 -0.72 -4.46
N PHE A 8 -13.71 -0.57 -4.86
CA PHE A 8 -13.29 -0.89 -6.22
C PHE A 8 -13.52 -2.37 -6.58
N ALA A 9 -13.13 -3.27 -5.67
CA ALA A 9 -13.23 -4.71 -5.84
C ALA A 9 -13.32 -5.40 -4.47
N PRO A 10 -13.77 -6.68 -4.42
CA PRO A 10 -13.71 -7.48 -3.20
C PRO A 10 -12.27 -7.61 -2.71
N LYS A 11 -12.08 -7.54 -1.41
CA LYS A 11 -10.78 -7.76 -0.78
C LYS A 11 -10.50 -9.25 -0.62
N LYS A 12 -9.23 -9.59 -0.83
CA LYS A 12 -8.61 -10.87 -0.51
C LYS A 12 -7.83 -10.73 0.80
N PHE A 13 -7.44 -11.84 1.38
CA PHE A 13 -6.73 -11.86 2.65
C PHE A 13 -5.56 -12.83 2.60
N LEU A 14 -4.43 -12.43 3.20
CA LEU A 14 -3.28 -13.29 3.47
C LEU A 14 -2.89 -13.18 4.94
N GLU A 15 -2.36 -14.26 5.48
CA GLU A 15 -1.76 -14.27 6.80
C GLU A 15 -0.29 -13.85 6.69
N ILE A 16 0.04 -12.75 7.33
CA ILE A 16 1.38 -12.14 7.37
C ILE A 16 1.78 -12.02 8.83
N GLU A 17 2.89 -12.63 9.21
CA GLU A 17 3.39 -12.59 10.60
C GLU A 17 2.30 -12.96 11.64
N GLY A 18 1.48 -13.96 11.31
CA GLY A 18 0.38 -14.41 12.18
C GLY A 18 -0.80 -13.44 12.26
N ARG A 19 -0.92 -12.48 11.34
CA ARG A 19 -2.02 -11.51 11.25
C ARG A 19 -2.61 -11.49 9.87
N ARG A 20 -3.92 -11.36 9.79
CA ARG A 20 -4.66 -11.29 8.53
C ARG A 20 -4.57 -9.89 7.93
N MET A 21 -3.98 -9.78 6.75
CA MET A 21 -3.92 -8.54 5.98
C MET A 21 -4.86 -8.59 4.78
N ALA A 22 -5.57 -7.49 4.57
CA ALA A 22 -6.50 -7.31 3.47
C ALA A 22 -5.83 -6.64 2.27
N TYR A 23 -6.16 -7.09 1.07
CA TYR A 23 -5.67 -6.50 -0.17
C TYR A 23 -6.65 -6.69 -1.33
N ILE A 24 -6.49 -5.84 -2.33
CA ILE A 24 -7.09 -5.98 -3.66
C ILE A 24 -5.99 -6.40 -4.61
N ASP A 25 -6.30 -7.35 -5.50
CA ASP A 25 -5.40 -7.81 -6.54
C ASP A 25 -6.24 -8.18 -7.77
N GLU A 26 -6.15 -7.35 -8.81
CA GLU A 26 -6.98 -7.45 -10.02
C GLU A 26 -6.15 -7.15 -11.27
N GLY A 27 -6.41 -7.90 -12.34
CA GLY A 27 -5.71 -7.75 -13.62
C GLY A 27 -4.42 -8.54 -13.70
N GLU A 28 -3.67 -8.33 -14.79
CA GLU A 28 -2.46 -9.05 -15.13
C GLU A 28 -1.42 -8.11 -15.77
N GLY A 29 -0.15 -8.50 -15.80
CA GLY A 29 0.93 -7.75 -16.43
C GLY A 29 1.81 -7.01 -15.44
N ALA A 30 2.37 -5.86 -15.83
CA ALA A 30 3.17 -5.01 -14.95
C ALA A 30 2.35 -4.57 -13.73
N THR A 31 2.94 -4.63 -12.56
CA THR A 31 2.21 -4.35 -11.32
C THR A 31 2.13 -2.85 -11.04
N ILE A 32 0.94 -2.38 -10.72
CA ILE A 32 0.69 -1.03 -10.22
C ILE A 32 0.24 -1.16 -8.77
N VAL A 33 1.09 -0.72 -7.85
CA VAL A 33 0.86 -0.80 -6.39
C VAL A 33 0.33 0.53 -5.88
N PHE A 34 -0.80 0.50 -5.21
CA PHE A 34 -1.42 1.65 -4.58
C PHE A 34 -1.25 1.55 -3.06
N ALA A 35 -0.43 2.43 -2.49
CA ALA A 35 -0.17 2.50 -1.06
C ALA A 35 -0.84 3.73 -0.45
N HIS A 36 -1.83 3.47 0.44
CA HIS A 36 -2.55 4.52 1.16
C HIS A 36 -1.75 5.04 2.35
N GLY A 37 -2.25 6.07 3.00
CA GLY A 37 -1.66 6.65 4.21
C GLY A 37 -2.52 6.52 5.46
N ASN A 38 -2.12 7.22 6.49
CA ASN A 38 -2.78 7.26 7.78
C ASN A 38 -3.78 8.45 7.81
N PRO A 39 -5.00 8.29 8.28
CA PRO A 39 -5.67 7.10 8.81
C PRO A 39 -6.66 6.47 7.79
N SER A 40 -6.23 6.15 6.60
CA SER A 40 -7.08 5.66 5.52
C SER A 40 -6.99 4.14 5.27
N SER A 41 -7.33 3.69 4.08
CA SER A 41 -7.25 2.30 3.64
C SER A 41 -7.22 2.25 2.10
N SER A 42 -7.15 1.06 1.51
CA SER A 42 -7.27 0.86 0.07
C SER A 42 -8.54 1.48 -0.53
N TYR A 43 -9.56 1.75 0.28
CA TYR A 43 -10.79 2.45 -0.14
C TYR A 43 -10.52 3.85 -0.71
N LEU A 44 -9.40 4.49 -0.33
CA LEU A 44 -8.94 5.75 -0.92
C LEU A 44 -8.90 5.68 -2.45
N TRP A 45 -8.50 4.54 -2.98
CA TRP A 45 -8.24 4.33 -4.40
C TRP A 45 -9.46 3.91 -5.23
N ARG A 46 -10.66 3.78 -4.61
CA ARG A 46 -11.87 3.27 -5.25
C ARG A 46 -12.29 3.97 -6.54
N ASN A 47 -11.97 5.26 -6.68
CA ASN A 47 -12.27 6.05 -7.87
C ASN A 47 -11.05 6.23 -8.80
N VAL A 48 -9.84 5.88 -8.35
CA VAL A 48 -8.60 5.96 -9.13
C VAL A 48 -8.35 4.63 -9.85
N MET A 49 -8.42 3.51 -9.13
CA MET A 49 -8.14 2.18 -9.70
C MET A 49 -9.01 1.83 -10.92
N PRO A 50 -10.30 2.21 -10.99
CA PRO A 50 -11.10 1.95 -12.20
C PRO A 50 -10.51 2.54 -13.47
N ALA A 51 -9.85 3.70 -13.40
CA ALA A 51 -9.19 4.33 -14.54
C ALA A 51 -7.90 3.61 -14.97
N CYS A 52 -7.34 2.77 -14.10
CA CYS A 52 -6.13 2.00 -14.35
C CYS A 52 -6.41 0.57 -14.87
N ARG A 53 -7.69 0.16 -14.95
CA ARG A 53 -8.03 -1.16 -15.50
C ARG A 53 -7.48 -1.34 -16.91
N GLY A 54 -6.87 -2.50 -17.14
CA GLY A 54 -6.25 -2.84 -18.42
C GLY A 54 -4.83 -2.28 -18.62
N LEU A 55 -4.32 -1.46 -17.69
CA LEU A 55 -2.94 -0.96 -17.75
C LEU A 55 -1.93 -1.94 -17.12
N GLY A 56 -2.39 -2.87 -16.29
CA GLY A 56 -1.56 -3.84 -15.61
C GLY A 56 -2.30 -4.55 -14.48
N ARG A 57 -1.56 -5.24 -13.61
CA ARG A 57 -2.05 -5.84 -12.38
C ARG A 57 -2.14 -4.76 -11.30
N LEU A 58 -3.33 -4.56 -10.74
CA LEU A 58 -3.61 -3.51 -9.75
C LEU A 58 -3.62 -4.12 -8.35
N ILE A 59 -2.73 -3.66 -7.49
CA ILE A 59 -2.63 -4.10 -6.10
C ILE A 59 -2.84 -2.91 -5.18
N ALA A 60 -3.77 -3.05 -4.22
CA ALA A 60 -3.95 -2.09 -3.13
C ALA A 60 -4.12 -2.84 -1.81
N CYS A 61 -3.26 -2.59 -0.84
CA CYS A 61 -3.27 -3.26 0.46
C CYS A 61 -3.83 -2.32 1.53
N ASP A 62 -4.51 -2.89 2.52
CA ASP A 62 -4.74 -2.18 3.78
C ASP A 62 -3.55 -2.42 4.70
N MET A 63 -2.94 -1.36 5.22
CA MET A 63 -1.87 -1.48 6.21
C MET A 63 -2.38 -2.16 7.46
N ILE A 64 -1.47 -2.83 8.20
CA ILE A 64 -1.83 -3.48 9.46
C ILE A 64 -2.56 -2.50 10.40
N GLY A 65 -3.68 -2.91 10.98
CA GLY A 65 -4.51 -2.07 11.84
C GLY A 65 -5.47 -1.11 11.12
N MET A 66 -5.38 -1.00 9.80
CA MET A 66 -6.22 -0.10 8.99
C MET A 66 -7.15 -0.89 8.07
N GLY A 67 -8.25 -0.27 7.65
CA GLY A 67 -9.24 -0.88 6.78
C GLY A 67 -9.75 -2.23 7.32
N ASP A 68 -9.65 -3.27 6.49
CA ASP A 68 -10.06 -4.64 6.82
C ASP A 68 -8.89 -5.53 7.26
N SER A 69 -7.66 -4.98 7.33
CA SER A 69 -6.53 -5.65 7.94
C SER A 69 -6.71 -5.77 9.45
N GLU A 70 -6.23 -6.88 10.01
CA GLU A 70 -6.34 -7.17 11.44
C GLU A 70 -5.66 -6.09 12.29
N LYS A 71 -6.23 -5.82 13.45
CA LYS A 71 -5.62 -4.93 14.44
C LYS A 71 -4.66 -5.71 15.32
N LEU A 72 -3.57 -5.06 15.71
CA LEU A 72 -2.66 -5.62 16.69
C LEU A 72 -3.34 -5.69 18.08
N PRO A 73 -3.05 -6.70 18.89
CA PRO A 73 -3.78 -6.95 20.13
C PRO A 73 -3.61 -5.84 21.17
N ASP A 74 -2.43 -5.21 21.15
CA ASP A 74 -2.10 -4.14 22.10
C ASP A 74 -2.02 -2.82 21.34
N SER A 75 -2.43 -1.75 21.99
CA SER A 75 -2.29 -0.39 21.48
C SER A 75 -1.41 0.43 22.44
N GLY A 76 -0.66 1.38 21.89
CA GLY A 76 0.22 2.21 22.70
C GLY A 76 1.23 2.95 21.82
N PRO A 77 2.11 3.77 22.41
CA PRO A 77 3.06 4.59 21.67
C PRO A 77 4.09 3.78 20.88
N ASP A 78 4.32 2.53 21.28
CA ASP A 78 5.29 1.64 20.66
C ASP A 78 4.65 0.70 19.61
N ARG A 79 3.36 0.91 19.26
CA ARG A 79 2.64 0.10 18.28
C ARG A 79 2.33 0.92 17.03
N TYR A 80 2.11 0.21 15.93
CA TYR A 80 1.87 0.81 14.61
C TYR A 80 2.98 1.77 14.19
N THR A 81 4.20 1.46 14.63
CA THR A 81 5.39 2.22 14.27
C THR A 81 5.70 2.05 12.78
N TYR A 82 6.56 2.93 12.25
CA TYR A 82 7.07 2.79 10.89
C TYR A 82 7.65 1.38 10.64
N ALA A 83 8.44 0.88 11.57
CA ALA A 83 9.05 -0.44 11.45
C ALA A 83 8.02 -1.58 11.41
N GLU A 84 6.97 -1.51 12.23
CA GLU A 84 5.87 -2.49 12.18
C GLU A 84 5.13 -2.44 10.85
N HIS A 85 4.69 -1.27 10.40
CA HIS A 85 4.02 -1.12 9.10
C HIS A 85 4.89 -1.62 7.95
N ARG A 86 6.18 -1.28 7.96
CA ARG A 86 7.16 -1.73 6.98
C ARG A 86 7.25 -3.25 6.93
N ASN A 87 7.43 -3.89 8.08
CA ASN A 87 7.57 -5.34 8.16
C ASN A 87 6.34 -6.06 7.59
N PHE A 88 5.15 -5.67 8.02
CA PHE A 88 3.90 -6.27 7.54
C PHE A 88 3.67 -6.02 6.06
N LEU A 89 3.85 -4.78 5.59
CA LEU A 89 3.55 -4.42 4.21
C LEU A 89 4.55 -5.05 3.23
N PHE A 90 5.84 -5.06 3.57
CA PHE A 90 6.86 -5.66 2.71
C PHE A 90 6.71 -7.17 2.63
N ALA A 91 6.43 -7.83 3.76
CA ALA A 91 6.15 -9.27 3.76
C ALA A 91 4.90 -9.62 2.93
N LEU A 92 3.86 -8.76 2.96
CA LEU A 92 2.70 -8.92 2.09
C LEU A 92 3.07 -8.75 0.62
N TRP A 93 3.83 -7.73 0.26
CA TRP A 93 4.28 -7.50 -1.12
C TRP A 93 5.18 -8.63 -1.63
N ASP A 94 6.02 -9.20 -0.77
CA ASP A 94 6.85 -10.36 -1.11
C ASP A 94 5.98 -11.59 -1.39
N GLN A 95 4.97 -11.87 -0.56
CA GLN A 95 4.05 -12.99 -0.79
C GLN A 95 3.17 -12.79 -2.04
N LEU A 96 2.79 -11.55 -2.35
CA LEU A 96 2.04 -11.21 -3.56
C LEU A 96 2.89 -11.30 -4.83
N ASN A 97 4.20 -11.35 -4.70
CA ASN A 97 5.16 -11.33 -5.80
C ASN A 97 4.83 -10.21 -6.81
N LEU A 98 5.29 -9.01 -6.52
CA LEU A 98 5.03 -7.83 -7.35
C LEU A 98 5.65 -7.91 -8.76
N GLY A 99 6.55 -8.88 -9.01
CA GLY A 99 7.25 -9.01 -10.28
C GLY A 99 8.39 -8.00 -10.47
N ASP A 100 8.94 -7.94 -11.68
CA ASP A 100 10.13 -7.15 -12.01
C ASP A 100 9.82 -5.78 -12.65
N LYS A 101 8.54 -5.46 -12.80
CA LYS A 101 8.06 -4.21 -13.41
C LYS A 101 6.96 -3.62 -12.55
N VAL A 102 7.34 -2.71 -11.67
CA VAL A 102 6.45 -2.13 -10.67
C VAL A 102 6.32 -0.64 -10.86
N ILE A 103 5.09 -0.15 -10.85
CA ILE A 103 4.75 1.27 -10.75
C ILE A 103 4.16 1.49 -9.37
N MET A 104 4.70 2.46 -8.64
CA MET A 104 4.21 2.83 -7.31
C MET A 104 3.29 4.05 -7.39
N VAL A 105 2.12 3.96 -6.76
CA VAL A 105 1.17 5.06 -6.59
C VAL A 105 0.99 5.28 -5.09
N LEU A 106 1.57 6.35 -4.59
CA LEU A 106 1.87 6.54 -3.16
C LEU A 106 1.14 7.76 -2.59
N HIS A 107 0.64 7.63 -1.37
CA HIS A 107 0.01 8.71 -0.66
C HIS A 107 0.40 8.69 0.81
N ASP A 108 0.77 9.85 1.39
CA ASP A 108 1.05 10.06 2.82
C ASP A 108 2.05 9.01 3.37
N TRP A 109 1.74 8.25 4.42
CA TRP A 109 2.57 7.16 4.95
C TRP A 109 2.90 6.08 3.92
N GLY A 110 2.01 5.85 2.97
CA GLY A 110 2.31 4.97 1.84
C GLY A 110 3.49 5.43 1.02
N SER A 111 3.79 6.74 1.01
CA SER A 111 4.97 7.27 0.32
C SER A 111 6.27 6.94 1.07
N LEU A 112 6.29 7.04 2.41
CA LEU A 112 7.45 6.62 3.21
C LEU A 112 7.83 5.16 2.94
N LEU A 113 6.82 4.28 3.03
CA LEU A 113 7.00 2.84 2.83
C LEU A 113 7.34 2.51 1.38
N GLY A 114 6.66 3.15 0.42
CA GLY A 114 6.90 2.93 -1.00
C GLY A 114 8.26 3.42 -1.47
N PHE A 115 8.75 4.56 -0.97
CA PHE A 115 10.10 5.05 -1.26
C PHE A 115 11.16 4.15 -0.66
N ASP A 116 10.99 3.68 0.59
CA ASP A 116 11.90 2.73 1.20
C ASP A 116 12.01 1.43 0.38
N TRP A 117 10.85 0.86 0.00
CA TRP A 117 10.84 -0.33 -0.86
C TRP A 117 11.52 -0.08 -2.21
N THR A 118 11.25 1.07 -2.83
CA THR A 118 11.87 1.47 -4.10
C THR A 118 13.39 1.61 -3.99
N CYS A 119 13.89 2.19 -2.89
CA CYS A 119 15.32 2.29 -2.65
C CYS A 119 16.01 0.93 -2.51
N GLN A 120 15.29 -0.09 -2.06
CA GLN A 120 15.80 -1.45 -1.94
C GLN A 120 15.69 -2.25 -3.24
N HIS A 121 14.81 -1.83 -4.17
CA HIS A 121 14.52 -2.53 -5.43
C HIS A 121 14.49 -1.59 -6.64
N PRO A 122 15.51 -0.73 -6.82
CA PRO A 122 15.47 0.31 -7.85
C PRO A 122 15.35 -0.26 -9.28
N GLU A 123 15.90 -1.45 -9.50
CA GLU A 123 15.85 -2.15 -10.80
C GLU A 123 14.46 -2.65 -11.17
N ARG A 124 13.58 -2.79 -10.20
CA ARG A 124 12.20 -3.29 -10.41
C ARG A 124 11.20 -2.16 -10.63
N VAL A 125 11.53 -0.93 -10.22
CA VAL A 125 10.59 0.20 -10.26
C VAL A 125 10.71 0.96 -11.56
N GLN A 126 9.61 1.02 -12.31
CA GLN A 126 9.54 1.71 -13.60
C GLN A 126 9.03 3.15 -13.49
N GLY A 127 8.33 3.48 -12.43
CA GLY A 127 7.80 4.81 -12.21
C GLY A 127 7.15 4.95 -10.84
N ILE A 128 7.05 6.18 -10.38
CA ILE A 128 6.43 6.54 -9.12
C ILE A 128 5.50 7.74 -9.37
N ALA A 129 4.23 7.60 -9.00
CA ALA A 129 3.31 8.70 -8.84
C ALA A 129 3.08 8.87 -7.34
N TYR A 130 3.20 10.08 -6.82
CA TYR A 130 2.98 10.34 -5.40
C TYR A 130 2.22 11.63 -5.16
N MET A 131 1.48 11.67 -4.07
CA MET A 131 0.70 12.82 -3.64
C MET A 131 0.69 12.91 -2.12
N GLU A 132 0.71 14.12 -1.58
CA GLU A 132 0.81 14.40 -0.14
C GLU A 132 1.95 13.59 0.52
N ALA A 133 3.09 13.51 -0.18
CA ALA A 133 4.15 12.58 0.16
C ALA A 133 5.10 13.12 1.21
N LEU A 134 5.54 12.24 2.09
CA LEU A 134 6.60 12.50 3.06
C LEU A 134 7.93 12.15 2.40
N VAL A 135 8.66 13.16 1.91
CA VAL A 135 9.86 12.98 1.07
C VAL A 135 11.16 13.36 1.77
N GLN A 136 11.09 13.84 3.00
CA GLN A 136 12.27 14.19 3.79
C GLN A 136 12.04 13.90 5.27
N PRO A 137 13.11 13.67 6.05
CA PRO A 137 12.97 13.51 7.48
C PRO A 137 12.32 14.74 8.11
N ILE A 138 11.33 14.50 8.96
CA ILE A 138 10.73 15.52 9.81
C ILE A 138 11.51 15.53 11.12
N THR A 139 12.06 16.68 11.49
CA THR A 139 12.70 16.88 12.78
C THR A 139 11.80 17.67 13.72
N TRP A 140 11.95 17.46 15.01
CA TRP A 140 11.18 18.22 16.03
C TRP A 140 11.59 19.69 16.13
N ALA A 141 12.55 20.11 15.31
CA ALA A 141 13.03 21.50 15.24
C ALA A 141 12.36 22.30 14.11
N ASP A 142 11.58 21.67 13.28
CA ASP A 142 10.81 22.25 12.18
C ASP A 142 9.34 22.40 12.61
#